data_64e80c581a5315d7a4fdb31bd537c3f8
#
_entry.id   64e80c581a5315d7a4fdb31bd537c3f8
#
_cell.length_a   1.000
_cell.length_b   1.000
_cell.length_c   1.000
_cell.angle_alpha   90.00
_cell.angle_beta   90.00
_cell.angle_gamma   90.00
#
_symmetry.space_group_name_H-M   'P 1'
#
loop_
_entity.id
_entity.type
_entity.pdbx_description
1 polymer ?
#
loop_
_entity_poly.entity_id
_entity_poly.type
_entity_poly.pdbx_seq_one_letter_code
_entity_poly.pdbx_strand_id
1 'polypeptide(L)'
;MKTPNILFLMSDEHRADVTGYEGNSVIRTPTLDWLAETGTVFRNAYTPSPICVPGRQCLMSGQLPKTVGCEGWVDLQSNHMTFARQLSRYAYETVSCGKLHHQGDDQMQGWTQRPAGDVHITSNHIANRSETHFQEYSRSFSTFKWSDAKEIKRAGVGSSPCVTRDRFWTDSALHFIDDFFNSAYYDREQGQKPLLLKVSLLQPHYPYQTDHDKFTYYLNRVVPYLDQSVFPHPFLSQRQVRPGTDVSEREIRRATAAYYGMVETIDSQYQEVLEALTHVGENLDEWIIVYTSDHGEMLGEHGIWEKQKFFEASVRVPLIIRYPERFEAKVIDQNVNLCDLFATLCHLAGIPCPSGLDSRTLVPLMEGCAENWANETVSQFGKTNLMIKKDHLKYQNYGVNGQEVLFDLYRDPSENQNFIDEPDYVESVSWFRQRLSQLGHGPNADPNYVNAGYTSDVRT
;
A
#
# COMPACT_ATOMS: atom_id res chain seq x y z
N MET A 1 11.74 26.20 13.28
CA MET A 1 10.39 25.69 12.97
C MET A 1 10.07 24.60 13.98
N LYS A 2 8.82 24.51 14.43
CA LYS A 2 8.33 23.42 15.28
C LYS A 2 8.42 22.11 14.48
N THR A 3 8.86 21.03 15.08
CA THR A 3 8.85 19.71 14.42
C THR A 3 7.39 19.27 14.20
N PRO A 4 6.97 18.99 12.97
CA PRO A 4 5.57 18.66 12.67
C PRO A 4 5.17 17.29 13.22
N ASN A 5 3.92 17.14 13.64
CA ASN A 5 3.31 15.84 13.87
C ASN A 5 3.01 15.16 12.52
N ILE A 6 2.95 13.84 12.53
CA ILE A 6 2.70 13.02 11.33
C ILE A 6 1.51 12.10 11.60
N LEU A 7 0.49 12.17 10.76
CA LEU A 7 -0.60 11.19 10.69
C LEU A 7 -0.42 10.34 9.44
N PHE A 8 -0.26 9.04 9.62
CA PHE A 8 -0.10 8.09 8.53
C PHE A 8 -1.32 7.17 8.43
N LEU A 9 -2.21 7.46 7.51
CA LEU A 9 -3.41 6.68 7.22
C LEU A 9 -3.09 5.65 6.14
N MET A 10 -3.45 4.40 6.35
CA MET A 10 -3.16 3.32 5.41
C MET A 10 -4.28 2.28 5.35
N SER A 11 -4.70 1.92 4.17
CA SER A 11 -5.64 0.82 3.90
C SER A 11 -4.90 -0.41 3.37
N ASP A 12 -5.61 -1.51 3.24
CA ASP A 12 -5.12 -2.74 2.62
C ASP A 12 -5.93 -3.03 1.37
N GLU A 13 -5.24 -3.21 0.24
CA GLU A 13 -5.89 -3.62 -1.01
C GLU A 13 -6.83 -2.53 -1.61
N HIS A 14 -6.51 -1.24 -1.38
CA HIS A 14 -7.29 -0.15 -1.95
C HIS A 14 -6.78 0.23 -3.35
N ARG A 15 -7.57 -0.05 -4.33
CA ARG A 15 -7.37 0.26 -5.74
C ARG A 15 -7.42 1.78 -5.96
N ALA A 16 -6.44 2.35 -6.64
CA ALA A 16 -6.28 3.81 -6.76
C ALA A 16 -7.46 4.54 -7.40
N ASP A 17 -8.09 3.92 -8.42
CA ASP A 17 -9.20 4.53 -9.17
C ASP A 17 -10.59 4.37 -8.48
N VAL A 18 -10.65 3.77 -7.29
CA VAL A 18 -11.86 3.70 -6.48
C VAL A 18 -11.83 4.80 -5.40
N THR A 19 -11.65 6.04 -5.85
CA THR A 19 -11.69 7.27 -5.06
C THR A 19 -12.33 8.40 -5.86
N GLY A 20 -13.03 9.34 -5.20
CA GLY A 20 -13.71 10.45 -5.88
C GLY A 20 -12.72 11.38 -6.58
N TYR A 21 -11.59 11.70 -5.95
CA TYR A 21 -10.57 12.59 -6.52
C TYR A 21 -9.87 12.03 -7.78
N GLU A 22 -9.89 10.71 -8.00
CA GLU A 22 -9.44 10.09 -9.26
C GLU A 22 -10.52 10.07 -10.35
N GLY A 23 -11.68 10.69 -10.08
CA GLY A 23 -12.75 10.84 -11.06
C GLY A 23 -13.83 9.74 -11.02
N ASN A 24 -13.81 8.87 -10.03
CA ASN A 24 -14.87 7.87 -9.84
C ASN A 24 -16.15 8.53 -9.32
N SER A 25 -17.13 8.72 -10.19
CA SER A 25 -18.37 9.44 -9.88
C SER A 25 -19.38 8.64 -9.02
N VAL A 26 -19.09 7.38 -8.73
CA VAL A 26 -19.98 6.48 -8.00
C VAL A 26 -19.60 6.37 -6.53
N ILE A 27 -18.30 6.30 -6.25
CA ILE A 27 -17.78 6.14 -4.89
C ILE A 27 -17.97 7.41 -4.06
N ARG A 28 -18.20 7.26 -2.77
CA ARG A 28 -18.28 8.35 -1.80
C ARG A 28 -17.08 8.30 -0.88
N THR A 29 -16.11 9.19 -1.11
CA THR A 29 -14.87 9.30 -0.32
C THR A 29 -14.58 10.74 0.08
N PRO A 30 -15.53 11.41 0.77
CA PRO A 30 -15.39 12.85 1.05
C PRO A 30 -14.15 13.20 1.87
N THR A 31 -13.67 12.30 2.74
CA THR A 31 -12.47 12.51 3.54
C THR A 31 -11.21 12.45 2.67
N LEU A 32 -11.10 11.44 1.81
CA LEU A 32 -9.98 11.32 0.89
C LEU A 32 -10.00 12.41 -0.18
N ASP A 33 -11.19 12.81 -0.64
CA ASP A 33 -11.36 13.89 -1.58
C ASP A 33 -10.89 15.23 -0.96
N TRP A 34 -11.25 15.50 0.30
CA TRP A 34 -10.75 16.67 1.02
C TRP A 34 -9.23 16.64 1.21
N LEU A 35 -8.63 15.49 1.54
CA LEU A 35 -7.18 15.35 1.63
C LEU A 35 -6.51 15.65 0.28
N ALA A 36 -7.11 15.20 -0.82
CA ALA A 36 -6.61 15.43 -2.17
C ALA A 36 -6.76 16.90 -2.61
N GLU A 37 -7.90 17.52 -2.32
CA GLU A 37 -8.17 18.93 -2.64
C GLU A 37 -7.25 19.91 -1.89
N THR A 38 -6.76 19.52 -0.71
CA THR A 38 -5.92 20.36 0.15
C THR A 38 -4.48 19.89 0.27
N GLY A 39 -4.09 18.82 -0.45
CA GLY A 39 -2.78 18.20 -0.39
C GLY A 39 -2.15 17.97 -1.76
N THR A 40 -1.04 17.26 -1.76
CA THR A 40 -0.36 16.80 -2.98
C THR A 40 -0.79 15.38 -3.30
N VAL A 41 -1.40 15.18 -4.49
CA VAL A 41 -1.79 13.88 -5.01
C VAL A 41 -0.70 13.35 -5.94
N PHE A 42 -0.20 12.15 -5.68
CA PHE A 42 0.71 11.44 -6.58
C PHE A 42 -0.07 10.41 -7.39
N ARG A 43 -0.47 10.78 -8.61
CA ARG A 43 -1.34 9.96 -9.45
C ARG A 43 -0.70 8.62 -9.87
N ASN A 44 0.62 8.61 -10.02
CA ASN A 44 1.41 7.45 -10.44
C ASN A 44 2.28 6.93 -9.28
N ALA A 45 1.65 6.59 -8.16
CA ALA A 45 2.31 5.95 -7.04
C ALA A 45 2.17 4.42 -7.13
N TYR A 46 3.27 3.71 -6.90
CA TYR A 46 3.35 2.26 -7.06
C TYR A 46 3.85 1.56 -5.81
N THR A 47 3.26 0.40 -5.54
CA THR A 47 3.76 -0.47 -4.47
C THR A 47 5.08 -1.13 -4.89
N PRO A 48 6.06 -1.26 -3.98
CA PRO A 48 7.29 -2.02 -4.24
C PRO A 48 7.03 -3.53 -4.42
N SER A 49 5.89 -4.02 -3.92
CA SER A 49 5.45 -5.40 -4.09
C SER A 49 3.93 -5.49 -3.97
N PRO A 50 3.23 -6.12 -4.95
CA PRO A 50 1.77 -6.22 -4.92
C PRO A 50 1.28 -7.34 -3.99
N ILE A 51 1.80 -7.37 -2.76
CA ILE A 51 1.38 -8.29 -1.69
C ILE A 51 1.73 -7.70 -0.33
N CYS A 52 0.87 -7.88 0.65
CA CYS A 52 0.87 -7.15 1.92
C CYS A 52 2.21 -7.17 2.67
N VAL A 53 2.79 -8.35 2.98
CA VAL A 53 4.00 -8.41 3.82
C VAL A 53 5.17 -7.70 3.16
N PRO A 54 5.67 -8.09 1.97
CA PRO A 54 6.80 -7.40 1.37
C PRO A 54 6.48 -5.94 1.01
N GLY A 55 5.26 -5.61 0.55
CA GLY A 55 4.87 -4.24 0.28
C GLY A 55 5.03 -3.33 1.50
N ARG A 56 4.56 -3.78 2.66
CA ARG A 56 4.65 -3.05 3.94
C ARG A 56 6.07 -3.01 4.49
N GLN A 57 6.83 -4.11 4.41
CA GLN A 57 8.21 -4.16 4.87
C GLN A 57 9.11 -3.22 4.04
N CYS A 58 8.93 -3.18 2.73
CA CYS A 58 9.67 -2.29 1.83
C CYS A 58 9.32 -0.80 2.05
N LEU A 59 8.03 -0.49 2.23
CA LEU A 59 7.58 0.85 2.62
C LEU A 59 8.24 1.29 3.94
N MET A 60 8.26 0.42 4.94
CA MET A 60 8.85 0.72 6.26
C MET A 60 10.37 0.91 6.20
N SER A 61 11.07 0.11 5.38
CA SER A 61 12.53 0.13 5.27
C SER A 61 13.07 1.14 4.25
N GLY A 62 12.22 1.65 3.34
CA GLY A 62 12.67 2.48 2.22
C GLY A 62 13.52 1.73 1.20
N GLN A 63 13.37 0.40 1.12
CA GLN A 63 14.18 -0.47 0.28
C GLN A 63 13.30 -1.43 -0.53
N LEU A 64 13.75 -1.78 -1.74
CA LEU A 64 13.07 -2.74 -2.60
C LEU A 64 13.17 -4.18 -2.04
N PRO A 65 12.25 -5.08 -2.42
CA PRO A 65 12.18 -6.43 -1.84
C PRO A 65 13.49 -7.21 -1.90
N LYS A 66 14.22 -7.14 -3.02
CA LYS A 66 15.50 -7.82 -3.17
C LYS A 66 16.58 -7.20 -2.31
N THR A 67 16.63 -5.87 -2.20
CA THR A 67 17.60 -5.16 -1.38
C THR A 67 17.49 -5.55 0.09
N VAL A 68 16.26 -5.62 0.60
CA VAL A 68 16.02 -5.89 2.02
C VAL A 68 15.82 -7.39 2.34
N GLY A 69 15.73 -8.23 1.30
CA GLY A 69 15.50 -9.67 1.44
C GLY A 69 14.06 -10.07 1.76
N CYS A 70 13.09 -9.15 1.62
CA CYS A 70 11.66 -9.41 1.85
C CYS A 70 10.94 -9.73 0.54
N GLU A 71 11.34 -10.81 -0.14
CA GLU A 71 10.82 -11.19 -1.46
C GLU A 71 9.56 -12.08 -1.40
N GLY A 72 8.96 -12.25 -0.22
CA GLY A 72 7.78 -13.07 0.01
C GLY A 72 7.23 -12.84 1.43
N TRP A 73 6.65 -13.85 2.05
CA TRP A 73 6.12 -13.79 3.42
C TRP A 73 7.25 -13.84 4.46
N VAL A 74 8.15 -12.88 4.40
CA VAL A 74 9.32 -12.75 5.26
C VAL A 74 9.40 -11.32 5.79
N ASP A 75 9.53 -11.17 7.10
CA ASP A 75 9.73 -9.89 7.75
C ASP A 75 11.15 -9.37 7.60
N LEU A 76 11.30 -8.08 7.88
CA LEU A 76 12.61 -7.47 8.12
C LEU A 76 13.36 -8.23 9.23
N GLN A 77 14.67 -8.29 9.09
CA GLN A 77 15.52 -8.77 10.19
C GLN A 77 15.31 -7.90 11.43
N SER A 78 15.44 -8.53 12.61
CA SER A 78 15.34 -7.81 13.87
C SER A 78 16.31 -6.61 13.90
N ASN A 79 15.87 -5.49 14.43
CA ASN A 79 16.59 -4.22 14.45
C ASN A 79 16.88 -3.57 13.10
N HIS A 80 16.31 -4.05 11.99
CA HIS A 80 16.41 -3.37 10.71
C HIS A 80 15.92 -1.92 10.79
N MET A 81 16.56 -1.02 10.05
CA MET A 81 16.15 0.39 10.03
C MET A 81 14.82 0.56 9.33
N THR A 82 13.87 1.17 10.02
CA THR A 82 12.55 1.56 9.51
C THR A 82 12.35 3.05 9.70
N PHE A 83 11.42 3.66 8.98
CA PHE A 83 11.13 5.08 9.21
C PHE A 83 10.62 5.34 10.64
N ALA A 84 9.86 4.41 11.22
CA ALA A 84 9.41 4.51 12.62
C ALA A 84 10.61 4.52 13.58
N ARG A 85 11.58 3.61 13.37
CA ARG A 85 12.81 3.55 14.17
C ARG A 85 13.66 4.81 13.97
N GLN A 86 13.75 5.32 12.75
CA GLN A 86 14.49 6.55 12.48
C GLN A 86 13.84 7.74 13.17
N LEU A 87 12.52 7.92 13.05
CA LEU A 87 11.80 8.99 13.72
C LEU A 87 11.90 8.89 15.24
N SER A 88 11.81 7.70 15.83
CA SER A 88 11.95 7.53 17.28
C SER A 88 13.36 7.89 17.79
N ARG A 89 14.42 7.67 17.00
CA ARG A 89 15.78 8.14 17.33
C ARG A 89 15.87 9.66 17.41
N TYR A 90 14.99 10.37 16.73
CA TYR A 90 14.91 11.84 16.73
C TYR A 90 13.72 12.36 17.55
N ALA A 91 13.44 11.67 18.65
CA ALA A 91 12.50 12.04 19.69
C ALA A 91 11.01 12.01 19.32
N TYR A 92 10.62 11.45 18.16
CA TYR A 92 9.22 11.20 17.89
C TYR A 92 8.66 10.11 18.82
N GLU A 93 7.48 10.32 19.35
CA GLU A 93 6.65 9.21 19.82
C GLU A 93 6.05 8.53 18.58
N THR A 94 6.30 7.22 18.41
CA THR A 94 5.87 6.49 17.21
C THR A 94 4.83 5.44 17.58
N VAL A 95 3.59 5.68 17.16
CA VAL A 95 2.42 4.91 17.59
C VAL A 95 1.72 4.31 16.39
N SER A 96 1.34 3.03 16.48
CA SER A 96 0.60 2.36 15.42
C SER A 96 -0.64 1.65 15.95
N CYS A 97 -1.79 1.96 15.35
CA CYS A 97 -3.05 1.25 15.53
C CYS A 97 -3.41 0.52 14.24
N GLY A 98 -3.59 -0.79 14.31
CA GLY A 98 -4.04 -1.59 13.18
C GLY A 98 -2.96 -2.45 12.51
N LYS A 99 -3.19 -2.76 11.23
CA LYS A 99 -2.40 -3.73 10.47
C LYS A 99 -0.99 -3.22 10.17
N LEU A 100 0.02 -3.89 10.68
CA LEU A 100 1.42 -3.79 10.26
C LEU A 100 1.86 -5.01 9.45
N HIS A 101 1.25 -6.15 9.72
CA HIS A 101 1.50 -7.47 9.13
C HIS A 101 2.90 -8.00 9.46
N HIS A 102 3.37 -7.72 10.69
CA HIS A 102 4.62 -8.26 11.18
C HIS A 102 4.44 -9.73 11.56
N GLN A 103 5.32 -10.60 11.07
CA GLN A 103 5.29 -12.05 11.30
C GLN A 103 6.54 -12.55 12.04
N GLY A 104 7.61 -11.76 12.02
CA GLY A 104 8.90 -12.10 12.65
C GLY A 104 8.97 -11.76 14.14
N ASP A 105 10.15 -11.92 14.69
CA ASP A 105 10.40 -11.73 16.13
C ASP A 105 10.35 -10.25 16.55
N ASP A 106 10.77 -9.32 15.66
CA ASP A 106 10.72 -7.87 15.91
C ASP A 106 9.33 -7.31 15.59
N GLN A 107 8.39 -7.54 16.50
CA GLN A 107 7.01 -7.08 16.35
C GLN A 107 6.87 -5.56 16.43
N MET A 108 7.81 -4.86 17.02
CA MET A 108 7.75 -3.41 17.17
C MET A 108 8.37 -2.67 16.00
N GLN A 109 9.43 -3.17 15.38
CA GLN A 109 10.12 -2.55 14.23
C GLN A 109 10.31 -1.02 14.34
N GLY A 110 10.50 -0.52 15.57
CA GLY A 110 10.71 0.90 15.87
C GLY A 110 9.47 1.67 16.32
N TRP A 111 8.29 1.06 16.35
CA TRP A 111 7.12 1.64 17.02
C TRP A 111 7.34 1.64 18.53
N THR A 112 7.15 2.78 19.18
CA THR A 112 7.25 2.87 20.66
C THR A 112 6.00 2.34 21.33
N GLN A 113 4.85 2.43 20.68
CA GLN A 113 3.58 1.92 21.15
C GLN A 113 2.76 1.27 20.03
N ARG A 114 2.04 0.21 20.37
CA ARG A 114 1.05 -0.44 19.53
C ARG A 114 -0.22 -0.69 20.33
N PRO A 115 -1.07 0.32 20.54
CA PRO A 115 -2.30 0.20 21.33
C PRO A 115 -3.24 -0.89 20.80
N ALA A 116 -3.28 -1.10 19.50
CA ALA A 116 -4.08 -2.13 18.86
C ALA A 116 -3.44 -2.62 17.53
N GLY A 117 -3.75 -3.87 17.15
CA GLY A 117 -3.26 -4.57 15.97
C GLY A 117 -2.43 -5.78 16.41
N ASP A 118 -2.15 -6.76 15.63
CA ASP A 118 -2.08 -6.91 14.19
C ASP A 118 -3.13 -7.88 13.62
N VAL A 119 -3.00 -8.26 12.33
CA VAL A 119 -3.89 -9.24 11.65
C VAL A 119 -3.94 -10.58 12.39
N HIS A 120 -2.81 -11.01 12.94
CA HIS A 120 -2.64 -12.26 13.68
C HIS A 120 -2.39 -12.01 15.18
N ILE A 121 -3.27 -11.24 15.82
CA ILE A 121 -3.13 -10.85 17.24
C ILE A 121 -2.78 -12.02 18.14
N THR A 122 -3.44 -13.17 17.96
CA THR A 122 -3.19 -14.35 18.80
C THR A 122 -1.82 -15.00 18.58
N SER A 123 -1.24 -14.90 17.40
CA SER A 123 0.10 -15.38 17.12
C SER A 123 1.17 -14.39 17.59
N ASN A 124 0.90 -13.09 17.48
CA ASN A 124 1.86 -12.03 17.76
C ASN A 124 2.09 -11.79 19.27
N HIS A 125 1.12 -12.14 20.12
CA HIS A 125 1.19 -11.89 21.55
C HIS A 125 1.63 -13.11 22.37
N ILE A 126 1.88 -14.24 21.74
CA ILE A 126 2.35 -15.45 22.44
C ILE A 126 3.84 -15.60 22.17
N ALA A 127 4.66 -15.19 23.15
CA ALA A 127 6.08 -15.40 23.12
C ALA A 127 6.43 -16.89 22.91
N ASN A 128 7.47 -17.16 22.13
CA ASN A 128 8.00 -18.51 21.87
C ASN A 128 7.06 -19.48 21.15
N ARG A 129 6.15 -18.99 20.31
CA ARG A 129 5.37 -19.87 19.45
C ARG A 129 6.26 -20.50 18.39
N SER A 130 6.22 -21.82 18.31
CA SER A 130 6.76 -22.52 17.15
C SER A 130 5.83 -22.33 15.94
N GLU A 131 6.39 -22.35 14.73
CA GLU A 131 5.63 -22.34 13.49
C GLU A 131 4.57 -23.45 13.44
N THR A 132 4.87 -24.60 14.07
CA THR A 132 3.94 -25.72 14.19
C THR A 132 2.67 -25.35 14.96
N HIS A 133 2.79 -24.67 16.10
CA HIS A 133 1.64 -24.20 16.88
C HIS A 133 0.78 -23.18 16.12
N PHE A 134 1.42 -22.30 15.35
CA PHE A 134 0.71 -21.36 14.50
C PHE A 134 -0.07 -22.06 13.38
N GLN A 135 0.53 -23.05 12.73
CA GLN A 135 -0.12 -23.84 11.69
C GLN A 135 -1.28 -24.66 12.24
N GLU A 136 -1.13 -25.27 13.40
CA GLU A 136 -2.20 -26.01 14.08
C GLU A 136 -3.35 -25.10 14.48
N TYR A 137 -3.05 -23.95 15.05
CA TYR A 137 -4.05 -22.95 15.40
C TYR A 137 -4.81 -22.45 14.15
N SER A 138 -4.11 -22.10 13.10
CA SER A 138 -4.71 -21.64 11.85
C SER A 138 -5.57 -22.73 11.20
N ARG A 139 -5.14 -23.99 11.24
CA ARG A 139 -5.92 -25.12 10.71
C ARG A 139 -7.20 -25.39 11.50
N SER A 140 -7.19 -25.20 12.80
CA SER A 140 -8.33 -25.47 13.67
C SER A 140 -9.52 -24.52 13.43
N PHE A 141 -9.27 -23.32 12.87
CA PHE A 141 -10.30 -22.30 12.64
C PHE A 141 -10.77 -22.18 11.19
N SER A 142 -10.09 -22.80 10.22
CA SER A 142 -10.44 -22.67 8.81
C SER A 142 -10.83 -23.98 8.18
N THR A 143 -12.13 -24.26 8.14
CA THR A 143 -12.72 -25.25 7.23
C THR A 143 -12.93 -24.70 5.82
N PHE A 144 -12.68 -23.40 5.62
CA PHE A 144 -12.89 -22.71 4.37
C PHE A 144 -11.66 -22.87 3.47
N LYS A 145 -11.85 -23.63 2.39
CA LYS A 145 -10.87 -23.68 1.30
C LYS A 145 -11.06 -22.45 0.44
N TRP A 146 -10.13 -21.52 0.55
CA TRP A 146 -10.14 -20.25 -0.17
C TRP A 146 -10.09 -20.45 -1.70
N SER A 147 -10.77 -19.59 -2.44
CA SER A 147 -10.60 -19.33 -3.88
C SER A 147 -11.32 -18.04 -4.26
N ASP A 148 -10.85 -17.35 -5.30
CA ASP A 148 -11.44 -16.09 -5.79
C ASP A 148 -12.95 -16.23 -6.02
N ALA A 149 -13.39 -17.30 -6.69
CA ALA A 149 -14.81 -17.58 -6.94
C ALA A 149 -15.63 -17.71 -5.64
N LYS A 150 -15.06 -18.23 -4.56
CA LYS A 150 -15.77 -18.33 -3.28
C LYS A 150 -15.86 -16.99 -2.57
N GLU A 151 -14.82 -16.16 -2.67
CA GLU A 151 -14.85 -14.79 -2.13
C GLU A 151 -15.93 -13.97 -2.83
N ILE A 152 -16.01 -14.04 -4.16
CA ILE A 152 -17.05 -13.38 -4.95
C ILE A 152 -18.45 -13.87 -4.56
N LYS A 153 -18.63 -15.18 -4.43
CA LYS A 153 -19.96 -15.78 -4.10
C LYS A 153 -20.47 -15.38 -2.72
N ARG A 154 -19.59 -15.25 -1.74
CA ARG A 154 -19.96 -14.83 -0.38
C ARG A 154 -20.07 -13.33 -0.17
N ALA A 155 -19.71 -12.53 -1.19
CA ALA A 155 -19.73 -11.08 -1.11
C ALA A 155 -21.15 -10.52 -0.91
N GLY A 156 -21.28 -9.41 -0.19
CA GLY A 156 -22.55 -8.72 0.00
C GLY A 156 -22.71 -8.07 1.36
N VAL A 157 -23.96 -8.06 1.85
CA VAL A 157 -24.27 -7.54 3.18
C VAL A 157 -23.79 -8.50 4.25
N GLY A 158 -23.07 -7.99 5.24
CA GLY A 158 -22.58 -8.78 6.35
C GLY A 158 -21.51 -8.09 7.17
N SER A 159 -21.04 -8.79 8.18
CA SER A 159 -19.87 -8.39 8.97
C SER A 159 -18.77 -9.42 8.82
N SER A 160 -17.57 -8.96 8.58
CA SER A 160 -16.38 -9.80 8.48
C SER A 160 -15.40 -9.51 9.63
N PRO A 161 -14.42 -10.39 9.86
CA PRO A 161 -13.33 -10.07 10.78
C PRO A 161 -12.59 -8.77 10.45
N CYS A 162 -12.56 -8.36 9.17
CA CYS A 162 -11.97 -7.08 8.76
C CYS A 162 -12.77 -5.90 9.33
N VAL A 163 -14.08 -5.89 9.16
CA VAL A 163 -14.98 -4.84 9.68
C VAL A 163 -14.83 -4.69 11.20
N THR A 164 -14.86 -5.82 11.92
CA THR A 164 -14.78 -5.81 13.39
C THR A 164 -13.41 -5.31 13.88
N ARG A 165 -12.32 -5.74 13.23
CA ARG A 165 -10.96 -5.31 13.59
C ARG A 165 -10.73 -3.85 13.30
N ASP A 166 -11.14 -3.38 12.13
CA ASP A 166 -10.97 -1.99 11.72
C ASP A 166 -11.70 -1.06 12.69
N ARG A 167 -12.94 -1.41 13.11
CA ARG A 167 -13.65 -0.63 14.13
C ARG A 167 -12.87 -0.59 15.45
N PHE A 168 -12.41 -1.75 15.93
CA PHE A 168 -11.60 -1.84 17.16
C PHE A 168 -10.30 -1.03 17.07
N TRP A 169 -9.63 -1.04 15.93
CA TRP A 169 -8.39 -0.29 15.72
C TRP A 169 -8.62 1.20 15.62
N THR A 170 -9.72 1.60 14.96
CA THR A 170 -10.14 3.01 14.94
C THR A 170 -10.46 3.49 16.35
N ASP A 171 -11.30 2.77 17.10
CA ASP A 171 -11.63 3.12 18.48
C ASP A 171 -10.37 3.24 19.37
N SER A 172 -9.41 2.34 19.18
CA SER A 172 -8.13 2.39 19.90
C SER A 172 -7.29 3.61 19.53
N ALA A 173 -7.33 4.04 18.26
CA ALA A 173 -6.67 5.28 17.84
C ALA A 173 -7.35 6.52 18.44
N LEU A 174 -8.69 6.55 18.48
CA LEU A 174 -9.45 7.63 19.10
C LEU A 174 -9.15 7.76 20.59
N HIS A 175 -9.15 6.64 21.33
CA HIS A 175 -8.74 6.62 22.75
C HIS A 175 -7.31 7.09 22.95
N PHE A 176 -6.37 6.63 22.09
CA PHE A 176 -4.99 7.08 22.18
C PHE A 176 -4.87 8.59 21.97
N ILE A 177 -5.58 9.16 21.00
CA ILE A 177 -5.58 10.62 20.75
C ILE A 177 -6.08 11.37 22.00
N ASP A 178 -7.20 10.94 22.57
CA ASP A 178 -7.76 11.57 23.77
C ASP A 178 -6.79 11.49 24.95
N ASP A 179 -6.26 10.29 25.25
CA ASP A 179 -5.31 10.10 26.33
C ASP A 179 -4.01 10.89 26.12
N PHE A 180 -3.47 10.91 24.90
CA PHE A 180 -2.21 11.58 24.60
C PHE A 180 -2.32 13.10 24.73
N PHE A 181 -3.41 13.70 24.27
CA PHE A 181 -3.57 15.15 24.23
C PHE A 181 -4.28 15.74 25.46
N ASN A 182 -5.15 14.99 26.15
CA ASN A 182 -5.93 15.46 27.29
C ASN A 182 -5.43 14.94 28.65
N SER A 183 -4.43 14.04 28.67
CA SER A 183 -3.87 13.55 29.92
C SER A 183 -3.30 14.68 30.79
N ALA A 184 -3.45 14.56 32.10
CA ALA A 184 -2.84 15.48 33.07
C ALA A 184 -1.30 15.47 33.04
N TYR A 185 -0.70 14.46 32.38
CA TYR A 185 0.75 14.36 32.19
C TYR A 185 1.22 15.02 30.89
N TYR A 186 0.31 15.58 30.11
CA TYR A 186 0.58 16.25 28.86
C TYR A 186 0.87 17.73 29.11
N ASP A 187 2.13 18.10 29.10
CA ASP A 187 2.55 19.50 29.29
C ASP A 187 2.74 20.21 27.94
N ARG A 188 1.74 20.97 27.55
CA ARG A 188 1.77 21.75 26.30
C ARG A 188 2.77 22.91 26.34
N GLU A 189 3.17 23.38 27.53
CA GLU A 189 4.06 24.53 27.69
C GLU A 189 5.56 24.14 27.58
N GLN A 190 5.91 22.92 27.95
CA GLN A 190 7.31 22.47 27.94
C GLN A 190 7.80 21.84 26.61
N GLY A 191 6.98 21.87 25.58
CA GLY A 191 7.33 21.32 24.28
C GLY A 191 7.18 19.80 24.24
N GLN A 192 6.12 19.35 23.56
CA GLN A 192 5.83 17.95 23.36
C GLN A 192 6.84 17.28 22.47
N LYS A 193 6.98 15.97 22.67
CA LYS A 193 7.54 15.10 21.65
C LYS A 193 6.64 15.15 20.41
N PRO A 194 7.20 15.31 19.22
CA PRO A 194 6.42 15.16 18.00
C PRO A 194 5.87 13.74 17.91
N LEU A 195 4.67 13.61 17.37
CA LEU A 195 3.96 12.34 17.23
C LEU A 195 3.99 11.85 15.78
N LEU A 196 4.33 10.58 15.58
CA LEU A 196 3.94 9.80 14.41
C LEU A 196 2.82 8.86 14.83
N LEU A 197 1.59 9.12 14.39
CA LEU A 197 0.46 8.22 14.56
C LEU A 197 0.13 7.53 13.24
N LYS A 198 0.22 6.20 13.21
CA LYS A 198 -0.23 5.39 12.07
C LYS A 198 -1.55 4.71 12.41
N VAL A 199 -2.56 4.91 11.55
CA VAL A 199 -3.83 4.17 11.59
C VAL A 199 -3.92 3.36 10.30
N SER A 200 -3.87 2.03 10.42
CA SER A 200 -3.77 1.11 9.29
C SER A 200 -4.89 0.08 9.32
N LEU A 201 -5.85 0.21 8.39
CA LEU A 201 -7.05 -0.60 8.35
C LEU A 201 -6.90 -1.78 7.38
N LEU A 202 -7.74 -2.83 7.59
CA LEU A 202 -7.76 -4.03 6.75
C LEU A 202 -8.63 -3.86 5.51
N GLN A 203 -9.71 -3.10 5.61
CA GLN A 203 -10.57 -2.87 4.47
C GLN A 203 -9.85 -1.97 3.44
N PRO A 204 -10.16 -2.13 2.15
CA PRO A 204 -11.16 -3.02 1.54
C PRO A 204 -10.70 -4.45 1.19
N HIS A 205 -9.66 -5.00 1.86
CA HIS A 205 -9.26 -6.41 1.70
C HIS A 205 -10.46 -7.37 1.92
N TYR A 206 -10.59 -8.38 1.04
CA TYR A 206 -11.64 -9.39 1.21
C TYR A 206 -11.63 -10.02 2.64
N PRO A 207 -12.76 -10.58 3.12
CA PRO A 207 -14.03 -10.86 2.46
C PRO A 207 -14.79 -9.59 2.10
N TYR A 208 -15.34 -9.52 0.87
CA TYR A 208 -16.09 -8.36 0.40
C TYR A 208 -17.46 -8.30 1.08
N GLN A 209 -17.50 -7.65 2.24
CA GLN A 209 -18.71 -7.51 3.06
C GLN A 209 -18.79 -6.08 3.60
N THR A 210 -19.99 -5.50 3.51
CA THR A 210 -20.28 -4.17 4.00
C THR A 210 -21.68 -4.10 4.60
N ASP A 211 -22.05 -2.99 5.23
CA ASP A 211 -23.39 -2.79 5.75
C ASP A 211 -24.45 -2.72 4.64
N HIS A 212 -25.71 -2.87 5.06
CA HIS A 212 -26.86 -2.93 4.16
C HIS A 212 -27.05 -1.65 3.33
N ASP A 213 -26.84 -0.48 3.93
CA ASP A 213 -27.17 0.80 3.29
C ASP A 213 -26.14 1.14 2.21
N LYS A 214 -24.85 0.98 2.48
CA LYS A 214 -23.79 1.12 1.50
C LYS A 214 -23.93 0.10 0.39
N PHE A 215 -24.14 -1.16 0.73
CA PHE A 215 -24.33 -2.21 -0.27
C PHE A 215 -25.50 -1.89 -1.23
N THR A 216 -26.65 -1.48 -0.69
CA THR A 216 -27.83 -1.14 -1.48
C THR A 216 -27.58 0.09 -2.35
N TYR A 217 -26.85 1.07 -1.84
CA TYR A 217 -26.48 2.25 -2.61
C TYR A 217 -25.62 1.87 -3.83
N TYR A 218 -24.60 1.04 -3.64
CA TYR A 218 -23.64 0.69 -4.70
C TYR A 218 -24.17 -0.38 -5.68
N LEU A 219 -25.00 -1.30 -5.26
CA LEU A 219 -25.39 -2.48 -6.05
C LEU A 219 -25.87 -2.16 -7.47
N ASN A 220 -26.62 -1.06 -7.63
CA ASN A 220 -27.17 -0.65 -8.93
C ASN A 220 -26.40 0.49 -9.59
N ARG A 221 -25.29 0.94 -9.01
CA ARG A 221 -24.49 2.05 -9.50
C ARG A 221 -23.13 1.62 -10.02
N VAL A 222 -22.54 0.59 -9.45
CA VAL A 222 -21.24 0.08 -9.90
C VAL A 222 -21.33 -0.57 -11.27
N VAL A 223 -20.27 -0.38 -12.05
CA VAL A 223 -20.04 -1.07 -13.32
C VAL A 223 -18.95 -2.11 -13.07
N PRO A 224 -19.31 -3.40 -12.94
CA PRO A 224 -18.32 -4.45 -12.72
C PRO A 224 -17.54 -4.74 -14.00
N TYR A 225 -16.30 -5.18 -13.86
CA TYR A 225 -15.52 -5.70 -14.97
C TYR A 225 -16.04 -7.10 -15.33
N LEU A 226 -16.53 -7.28 -16.55
CA LEU A 226 -17.08 -8.54 -17.06
C LEU A 226 -16.29 -9.05 -18.26
N ASP A 227 -15.57 -8.16 -18.96
CA ASP A 227 -14.78 -8.52 -20.11
C ASP A 227 -13.48 -9.21 -19.70
N GLN A 228 -13.17 -10.29 -20.40
CA GLN A 228 -11.94 -11.04 -20.19
C GLN A 228 -11.00 -10.79 -21.36
N SER A 229 -9.93 -10.09 -21.12
CA SER A 229 -8.87 -9.95 -22.11
C SER A 229 -8.21 -11.30 -22.35
N VAL A 230 -8.03 -11.65 -23.64
CA VAL A 230 -7.38 -12.87 -24.04
C VAL A 230 -6.14 -12.52 -24.87
N PHE A 231 -5.03 -12.35 -24.20
CA PHE A 231 -3.72 -12.24 -24.82
C PHE A 231 -2.73 -13.11 -24.03
N PRO A 232 -1.60 -13.53 -24.65
CA PRO A 232 -0.60 -14.33 -23.94
C PRO A 232 0.00 -13.57 -22.76
N HIS A 233 -0.42 -13.92 -21.56
CA HIS A 233 0.08 -13.36 -20.32
C HIS A 233 0.19 -14.44 -19.24
N PRO A 234 1.27 -14.48 -18.44
CA PRO A 234 1.53 -15.56 -17.48
C PRO A 234 0.42 -15.81 -16.46
N PHE A 235 -0.32 -14.76 -16.08
CA PHE A 235 -1.40 -14.90 -15.09
C PHE A 235 -2.80 -15.11 -15.68
N LEU A 236 -3.07 -14.69 -16.93
CA LEU A 236 -4.41 -14.72 -17.47
C LEU A 236 -4.93 -16.16 -17.68
N SER A 237 -4.10 -17.08 -18.09
CA SER A 237 -4.51 -18.46 -18.37
C SER A 237 -4.77 -19.32 -17.13
N GLN A 238 -4.25 -18.94 -15.97
CA GLN A 238 -4.21 -19.80 -14.79
C GLN A 238 -5.16 -19.37 -13.66
N ARG A 239 -5.58 -18.11 -13.63
CA ARG A 239 -6.30 -17.52 -12.50
C ARG A 239 -7.57 -16.74 -12.86
N GLN A 240 -8.00 -16.77 -14.12
CA GLN A 240 -9.23 -16.06 -14.49
C GLN A 240 -10.45 -16.71 -13.85
N VAL A 241 -11.30 -15.87 -13.27
CA VAL A 241 -12.65 -16.22 -12.85
C VAL A 241 -13.60 -15.88 -13.99
N ARG A 242 -14.22 -16.90 -14.58
CA ARG A 242 -15.05 -16.75 -15.79
C ARG A 242 -16.50 -16.45 -15.44
N PRO A 243 -17.03 -15.27 -15.85
CA PRO A 243 -18.44 -14.97 -15.74
C PRO A 243 -19.30 -16.03 -16.45
N GLY A 244 -20.40 -16.40 -15.83
CA GLY A 244 -21.31 -17.42 -16.37
C GLY A 244 -20.85 -18.88 -16.21
N THR A 245 -19.58 -19.10 -15.80
CA THR A 245 -19.02 -20.45 -15.57
C THR A 245 -18.65 -20.65 -14.10
N ASP A 246 -17.74 -19.84 -13.58
CA ASP A 246 -17.25 -19.96 -12.20
C ASP A 246 -18.13 -19.17 -11.23
N VAL A 247 -18.60 -18.01 -11.68
CA VAL A 247 -19.49 -17.08 -10.96
C VAL A 247 -20.46 -16.43 -11.94
N SER A 248 -21.62 -15.99 -11.44
CA SER A 248 -22.57 -15.20 -12.22
C SER A 248 -22.19 -13.72 -12.26
N GLU A 249 -22.61 -12.99 -13.29
CA GLU A 249 -22.47 -11.52 -13.37
C GLU A 249 -23.08 -10.81 -12.15
N ARG A 250 -24.18 -11.35 -11.63
CA ARG A 250 -24.81 -10.84 -10.41
C ARG A 250 -23.90 -10.97 -9.19
N GLU A 251 -23.16 -12.06 -9.07
CA GLU A 251 -22.21 -12.26 -7.96
C GLU A 251 -21.03 -11.31 -8.10
N ILE A 252 -20.50 -11.11 -9.31
CA ILE A 252 -19.44 -10.11 -9.58
C ILE A 252 -19.91 -8.71 -9.19
N ARG A 253 -21.10 -8.29 -9.64
CA ARG A 253 -21.69 -7.00 -9.28
C ARG A 253 -21.84 -6.83 -7.76
N ARG A 254 -22.25 -7.87 -7.05
CA ARG A 254 -22.35 -7.86 -5.58
C ARG A 254 -20.99 -7.70 -4.91
N ALA A 255 -19.97 -8.38 -5.43
CA ALA A 255 -18.60 -8.25 -4.89
C ALA A 255 -18.03 -6.84 -5.11
N THR A 256 -18.21 -6.29 -6.32
CA THR A 256 -17.82 -4.90 -6.63
C THR A 256 -18.55 -3.90 -5.73
N ALA A 257 -19.87 -4.07 -5.56
CA ALA A 257 -20.67 -3.19 -4.71
C ALA A 257 -20.24 -3.26 -3.23
N ALA A 258 -19.94 -4.45 -2.74
CA ALA A 258 -19.45 -4.62 -1.37
C ALA A 258 -18.06 -3.99 -1.18
N TYR A 259 -17.14 -4.14 -2.14
CA TYR A 259 -15.84 -3.50 -2.14
C TYR A 259 -15.95 -1.97 -2.05
N TYR A 260 -16.82 -1.36 -2.86
CA TYR A 260 -17.08 0.09 -2.80
C TYR A 260 -17.63 0.51 -1.42
N GLY A 261 -18.55 -0.28 -0.85
CA GLY A 261 -19.04 -0.01 0.51
C GLY A 261 -17.97 -0.13 1.59
N MET A 262 -16.99 -1.02 1.41
CA MET A 262 -15.82 -1.11 2.30
C MET A 262 -14.91 0.09 2.18
N VAL A 263 -14.69 0.61 0.97
CA VAL A 263 -13.92 1.85 0.74
C VAL A 263 -14.60 3.05 1.41
N GLU A 264 -15.91 3.21 1.27
CA GLU A 264 -16.65 4.26 1.97
C GLU A 264 -16.57 4.11 3.51
N THR A 265 -16.49 2.88 3.99
CA THR A 265 -16.35 2.62 5.43
C THR A 265 -15.03 3.10 5.98
N ILE A 266 -13.90 2.81 5.31
CA ILE A 266 -12.59 3.31 5.75
C ILE A 266 -12.48 4.83 5.63
N ASP A 267 -13.07 5.43 4.61
CA ASP A 267 -13.13 6.89 4.47
C ASP A 267 -13.79 7.54 5.69
N SER A 268 -14.94 7.00 6.12
CA SER A 268 -15.65 7.47 7.31
C SER A 268 -14.83 7.27 8.60
N GLN A 269 -14.11 6.14 8.73
CA GLN A 269 -13.27 5.88 9.91
C GLN A 269 -12.05 6.81 9.95
N TYR A 270 -11.47 7.17 8.82
CA TYR A 270 -10.41 8.18 8.77
C TYR A 270 -10.93 9.58 9.09
N GLN A 271 -12.17 9.90 8.70
CA GLN A 271 -12.82 11.14 9.14
C GLN A 271 -12.90 11.21 10.68
N GLU A 272 -13.32 10.14 11.34
CA GLU A 272 -13.37 10.09 12.81
C GLU A 272 -12.00 10.39 13.46
N VAL A 273 -10.90 9.87 12.88
CA VAL A 273 -9.53 10.13 13.37
C VAL A 273 -9.16 11.62 13.21
N LEU A 274 -9.46 12.23 12.06
CA LEU A 274 -9.19 13.64 11.80
C LEU A 274 -10.03 14.55 12.72
N GLU A 275 -11.30 14.22 12.92
CA GLU A 275 -12.19 14.92 13.84
C GLU A 275 -11.71 14.83 15.30
N ALA A 276 -11.22 13.66 15.72
CA ALA A 276 -10.67 13.48 17.06
C ALA A 276 -9.44 14.39 17.32
N LEU A 277 -8.52 14.48 16.35
CA LEU A 277 -7.38 15.40 16.43
C LEU A 277 -7.84 16.87 16.51
N THR A 278 -8.81 17.26 15.69
CA THR A 278 -9.39 18.60 15.73
C THR A 278 -10.08 18.87 17.07
N HIS A 279 -10.79 17.88 17.62
CA HIS A 279 -11.50 18.00 18.89
C HIS A 279 -10.55 18.26 20.08
N VAL A 280 -9.38 17.64 20.09
CA VAL A 280 -8.35 17.89 21.12
C VAL A 280 -7.58 19.19 20.89
N GLY A 281 -7.94 19.98 19.86
CA GLY A 281 -7.41 21.31 19.58
C GLY A 281 -6.19 21.35 18.68
N GLU A 282 -5.88 20.24 17.98
CA GLU A 282 -4.79 20.22 17.00
C GLU A 282 -5.20 20.92 15.69
N ASN A 283 -4.26 21.68 15.12
CA ASN A 283 -4.41 22.31 13.81
C ASN A 283 -3.87 21.36 12.73
N LEU A 284 -4.75 20.73 11.97
CA LEU A 284 -4.37 19.77 10.93
C LEU A 284 -3.53 20.37 9.80
N ASP A 285 -3.48 21.69 9.64
CA ASP A 285 -2.63 22.34 8.64
C ASP A 285 -1.13 22.32 9.02
N GLU A 286 -0.85 22.17 10.32
CA GLU A 286 0.51 22.00 10.85
C GLU A 286 0.98 20.53 10.86
N TRP A 287 0.10 19.58 10.47
CA TRP A 287 0.40 18.16 10.42
C TRP A 287 0.80 17.71 9.01
N ILE A 288 1.76 16.80 8.96
CA ILE A 288 1.99 15.99 7.75
C ILE A 288 0.97 14.85 7.78
N ILE A 289 0.03 14.84 6.85
CA ILE A 289 -0.96 13.76 6.73
C ILE A 289 -0.66 12.98 5.46
N VAL A 290 -0.39 11.68 5.60
CA VAL A 290 -0.16 10.75 4.49
C VAL A 290 -1.33 9.80 4.40
N TYR A 291 -1.87 9.59 3.21
CA TYR A 291 -2.80 8.50 2.91
C TYR A 291 -2.23 7.62 1.80
N THR A 292 -2.27 6.28 1.99
CA THR A 292 -1.89 5.31 0.96
C THR A 292 -2.51 3.92 1.21
N SER A 293 -2.28 2.98 0.27
CA SER A 293 -2.54 1.55 0.42
C SER A 293 -1.27 0.75 0.17
N ASP A 294 -1.18 -0.49 0.69
CA ASP A 294 -0.02 -1.36 0.44
C ASP A 294 0.02 -1.92 -0.98
N HIS A 295 -1.12 -2.18 -1.58
CA HIS A 295 -1.31 -2.58 -2.99
C HIS A 295 -2.76 -2.32 -3.39
N GLY A 296 -3.08 -2.51 -4.67
CA GLY A 296 -4.43 -2.42 -5.20
C GLY A 296 -5.17 -3.75 -5.21
N GLU A 297 -6.25 -3.80 -5.97
CA GLU A 297 -7.17 -4.91 -6.16
C GLU A 297 -7.59 -5.00 -7.63
N MET A 298 -7.52 -6.18 -8.24
CA MET A 298 -7.93 -6.39 -9.63
C MET A 298 -9.43 -6.24 -9.85
N LEU A 299 -10.24 -6.59 -8.86
CA LEU A 299 -11.71 -6.43 -8.82
C LEU A 299 -12.44 -6.98 -10.06
N GLY A 300 -11.89 -8.00 -10.70
CA GLY A 300 -12.42 -8.63 -11.90
C GLY A 300 -11.87 -8.12 -13.22
N GLU A 301 -11.04 -7.09 -13.23
CA GLU A 301 -10.35 -6.63 -14.44
C GLU A 301 -9.49 -7.75 -15.01
N HIS A 302 -9.51 -7.95 -16.32
CA HIS A 302 -8.96 -9.13 -17.03
C HIS A 302 -9.52 -10.49 -16.54
N GLY A 303 -10.65 -10.53 -15.83
CA GLY A 303 -11.17 -11.72 -15.18
C GLY A 303 -10.39 -12.15 -13.94
N ILE A 304 -9.48 -11.33 -13.43
CA ILE A 304 -8.60 -11.62 -12.29
C ILE A 304 -9.09 -10.86 -11.06
N TRP A 305 -8.92 -11.46 -9.88
CA TRP A 305 -9.25 -10.88 -8.59
C TRP A 305 -8.01 -10.80 -7.71
N GLU A 306 -8.09 -10.02 -6.63
CA GLU A 306 -7.01 -9.78 -5.69
C GLU A 306 -5.78 -9.08 -6.29
N LYS A 307 -4.66 -9.33 -5.68
CA LYS A 307 -3.32 -8.77 -5.88
C LYS A 307 -2.36 -9.75 -6.52
N GLN A 308 -1.05 -9.53 -6.36
CA GLN A 308 0.04 -10.39 -6.85
C GLN A 308 0.26 -10.32 -8.36
N LYS A 309 -0.24 -9.30 -9.02
CA LYS A 309 -0.10 -9.08 -10.47
C LYS A 309 0.51 -7.69 -10.69
N PHE A 310 1.03 -7.45 -11.90
CA PHE A 310 1.64 -6.17 -12.24
C PHE A 310 0.75 -5.25 -13.08
N PHE A 311 -0.54 -5.56 -13.20
CA PHE A 311 -1.51 -4.65 -13.79
C PHE A 311 -1.70 -3.40 -12.91
N GLU A 312 -2.05 -2.27 -13.53
CA GLU A 312 -2.26 -1.00 -12.82
C GLU A 312 -3.20 -1.15 -11.62
N ALA A 313 -4.27 -1.90 -11.79
CA ALA A 313 -5.25 -2.17 -10.75
C ALA A 313 -4.64 -2.79 -9.46
N SER A 314 -3.56 -3.56 -9.59
CA SER A 314 -2.89 -4.23 -8.46
C SER A 314 -1.66 -3.48 -7.94
N VAL A 315 -0.90 -2.79 -8.81
CA VAL A 315 0.37 -2.16 -8.40
C VAL A 315 0.26 -0.65 -8.17
N ARG A 316 -0.66 0.05 -8.83
CA ARG A 316 -0.90 1.47 -8.60
C ARG A 316 -1.77 1.66 -7.37
N VAL A 317 -1.36 2.53 -6.48
CA VAL A 317 -2.01 2.77 -5.19
C VAL A 317 -2.33 4.25 -5.01
N PRO A 318 -3.35 4.59 -4.22
CA PRO A 318 -3.56 5.98 -3.83
C PRO A 318 -2.36 6.47 -3.02
N LEU A 319 -1.93 7.71 -3.27
CA LEU A 319 -0.93 8.39 -2.44
C LEU A 319 -1.24 9.89 -2.38
N ILE A 320 -1.53 10.36 -1.19
CA ILE A 320 -1.74 11.78 -0.87
C ILE A 320 -0.79 12.17 0.25
N ILE A 321 -0.11 13.30 0.10
CA ILE A 321 0.67 13.93 1.18
C ILE A 321 0.11 15.34 1.37
N ARG A 322 -0.51 15.61 2.52
CA ARG A 322 -1.06 16.91 2.87
C ARG A 322 -0.20 17.57 3.93
N TYR A 323 0.30 18.77 3.65
CA TYR A 323 1.03 19.63 4.59
C TYR A 323 0.91 21.09 4.15
N PRO A 324 -0.27 21.71 4.35
CA PRO A 324 -0.58 23.06 3.86
C PRO A 324 0.34 24.16 4.38
N GLU A 325 0.88 24.01 5.59
CA GLU A 325 1.86 24.98 6.12
C GLU A 325 3.07 25.14 5.21
N ARG A 326 3.40 24.12 4.40
CA ARG A 326 4.58 24.13 3.52
C ARG A 326 4.27 24.03 2.04
N PHE A 327 3.22 23.35 1.65
CA PHE A 327 2.94 23.04 0.24
C PHE A 327 1.51 23.39 -0.15
N GLU A 328 1.36 24.01 -1.31
CA GLU A 328 0.06 24.17 -1.95
C GLU A 328 -0.43 22.84 -2.53
N ALA A 329 -1.74 22.69 -2.61
CA ALA A 329 -2.37 21.51 -3.21
C ALA A 329 -2.01 21.40 -4.70
N LYS A 330 -1.65 20.20 -5.14
CA LYS A 330 -1.31 19.93 -6.55
C LYS A 330 -1.41 18.44 -6.90
N VAL A 331 -1.42 18.16 -8.18
CA VAL A 331 -1.31 16.79 -8.71
C VAL A 331 0.08 16.62 -9.34
N ILE A 332 0.72 15.49 -9.05
CA ILE A 332 2.03 15.07 -9.54
C ILE A 332 1.86 13.79 -10.35
N ASP A 333 2.28 13.85 -11.64
CA ASP A 333 2.15 12.74 -12.58
C ASP A 333 3.44 11.89 -12.72
N GLN A 334 4.51 12.22 -11.98
CA GLN A 334 5.73 11.43 -11.97
C GLN A 334 5.50 10.07 -11.31
N ASN A 335 6.19 9.03 -11.85
CA ASN A 335 6.22 7.72 -11.25
C ASN A 335 7.00 7.75 -9.93
N VAL A 336 6.35 7.35 -8.84
CA VAL A 336 6.93 7.28 -7.51
C VAL A 336 6.69 5.90 -6.90
N ASN A 337 7.46 5.55 -5.88
CA ASN A 337 7.35 4.27 -5.18
C ASN A 337 7.00 4.49 -3.71
N LEU A 338 6.27 3.57 -3.10
CA LEU A 338 5.99 3.68 -1.66
C LEU A 338 7.26 3.63 -0.79
N CYS A 339 8.35 3.02 -1.27
CA CYS A 339 9.66 3.11 -0.61
C CYS A 339 10.11 4.57 -0.44
N ASP A 340 9.74 5.47 -1.35
CA ASP A 340 10.12 6.89 -1.33
C ASP A 340 9.56 7.64 -0.11
N LEU A 341 8.57 7.06 0.58
CA LEU A 341 8.01 7.64 1.80
C LEU A 341 9.00 7.70 2.96
N PHE A 342 9.96 6.77 3.07
CA PHE A 342 10.97 6.83 4.13
C PHE A 342 11.79 8.12 4.05
N ALA A 343 12.45 8.37 2.92
CA ALA A 343 13.27 9.57 2.73
C ALA A 343 12.41 10.85 2.77
N THR A 344 11.17 10.77 2.29
CA THR A 344 10.22 11.89 2.32
C THR A 344 9.86 12.27 3.75
N LEU A 345 9.51 11.32 4.61
CA LEU A 345 9.18 11.57 6.00
C LEU A 345 10.38 12.14 6.76
N CYS A 346 11.60 11.62 6.52
CA CYS A 346 12.81 12.20 7.10
C CYS A 346 13.00 13.66 6.69
N HIS A 347 12.85 13.96 5.40
CA HIS A 347 13.00 15.32 4.86
C HIS A 347 11.95 16.28 5.43
N LEU A 348 10.68 15.87 5.45
CA LEU A 348 9.59 16.69 5.98
C LEU A 348 9.72 16.93 7.50
N ALA A 349 10.20 15.93 8.23
CA ALA A 349 10.47 16.04 9.67
C ALA A 349 11.78 16.81 10.00
N GLY A 350 12.58 17.16 9.00
CA GLY A 350 13.87 17.84 9.19
C GLY A 350 14.92 16.99 9.89
N ILE A 351 14.85 15.66 9.75
CA ILE A 351 15.80 14.71 10.35
C ILE A 351 16.71 14.07 9.28
N PRO A 352 17.93 13.64 9.64
CA PRO A 352 18.80 12.96 8.70
C PRO A 352 18.18 11.68 8.16
N CYS A 353 18.29 11.47 6.85
CA CYS A 353 17.93 10.22 6.21
C CYS A 353 19.14 9.28 6.21
N PRO A 354 18.97 8.00 6.61
CA PRO A 354 20.05 7.01 6.52
C PRO A 354 20.56 6.84 5.08
N SER A 355 21.82 6.54 4.90
CA SER A 355 22.38 6.17 3.60
C SER A 355 21.97 4.74 3.22
N GLY A 356 22.04 4.41 1.93
CA GLY A 356 21.86 3.05 1.44
C GLY A 356 20.40 2.61 1.27
N LEU A 357 19.48 3.55 1.23
CA LEU A 357 18.09 3.29 0.87
C LEU A 357 17.92 3.28 -0.66
N ASP A 358 16.90 2.56 -1.15
CA ASP A 358 16.39 2.73 -2.51
C ASP A 358 15.43 3.94 -2.60
N SER A 359 15.06 4.47 -1.47
CA SER A 359 14.12 5.57 -1.25
C SER A 359 14.68 6.91 -1.72
N ARG A 360 13.86 7.66 -2.45
CA ARG A 360 14.12 9.05 -2.87
C ARG A 360 13.11 9.97 -2.21
N THR A 361 13.51 11.13 -1.75
CA THR A 361 12.55 12.09 -1.21
C THR A 361 11.64 12.66 -2.30
N LEU A 362 10.35 12.70 -2.03
CA LEU A 362 9.33 13.29 -2.93
C LEU A 362 9.23 14.82 -2.79
N VAL A 363 9.91 15.41 -1.81
CA VAL A 363 9.85 16.86 -1.55
C VAL A 363 10.21 17.70 -2.76
N PRO A 364 11.26 17.39 -3.57
CA PRO A 364 11.52 18.17 -4.79
C PRO A 364 10.34 18.20 -5.76
N LEU A 365 9.60 17.09 -5.92
CA LEU A 365 8.39 17.07 -6.75
C LEU A 365 7.28 17.95 -6.14
N MET A 366 7.11 17.92 -4.82
CA MET A 366 6.17 18.79 -4.10
C MET A 366 6.55 20.27 -4.23
N GLU A 367 7.83 20.59 -4.34
CA GLU A 367 8.35 21.95 -4.58
C GLU A 367 8.32 22.37 -6.08
N GLY A 368 7.93 21.46 -6.97
CA GLY A 368 7.89 21.72 -8.41
C GLY A 368 9.22 21.51 -9.13
N CYS A 369 10.19 20.87 -8.50
CA CYS A 369 11.54 20.62 -9.02
C CYS A 369 11.65 19.20 -9.56
N ALA A 370 11.04 18.90 -10.69
CA ALA A 370 11.02 17.56 -11.29
C ALA A 370 12.16 17.28 -12.28
N GLU A 371 13.00 18.25 -12.62
CA GLU A 371 13.97 18.20 -13.74
C GLU A 371 14.96 17.01 -13.66
N ASN A 372 15.34 16.59 -12.46
CA ASN A 372 16.25 15.48 -12.25
C ASN A 372 15.55 14.19 -11.80
N TRP A 373 14.22 14.13 -11.87
CA TRP A 373 13.48 12.95 -11.49
C TRP A 373 13.55 11.88 -12.58
N ALA A 374 14.07 10.70 -12.24
CA ALA A 374 14.27 9.60 -13.19
C ALA A 374 12.97 9.07 -13.82
N ASN A 375 11.82 9.42 -13.25
CA ASN A 375 10.48 8.98 -13.67
C ASN A 375 10.36 7.46 -13.87
N GLU A 376 11.02 6.70 -12.98
CA GLU A 376 11.08 5.24 -12.96
C GLU A 376 10.56 4.72 -11.63
N THR A 377 9.85 3.59 -11.67
CA THR A 377 9.44 2.84 -10.48
C THR A 377 9.53 1.33 -10.73
N VAL A 378 9.64 0.56 -9.64
CA VAL A 378 9.85 -0.89 -9.68
C VAL A 378 8.89 -1.57 -8.72
N SER A 379 8.34 -2.72 -9.14
CA SER A 379 7.55 -3.60 -8.28
C SER A 379 7.98 -5.05 -8.47
N GLN A 380 8.15 -5.79 -7.37
CA GLN A 380 8.63 -7.16 -7.39
C GLN A 380 7.63 -8.11 -6.75
N PHE A 381 7.40 -9.27 -7.37
CA PHE A 381 6.62 -10.35 -6.79
C PHE A 381 7.39 -11.66 -6.78
N GLY A 382 7.69 -12.16 -5.58
CA GLY A 382 8.59 -13.29 -5.40
C GLY A 382 10.01 -12.94 -5.83
N LYS A 383 10.85 -13.97 -6.05
CA LYS A 383 12.28 -13.77 -6.32
C LYS A 383 12.61 -13.40 -7.77
N THR A 384 11.72 -13.71 -8.69
CA THR A 384 12.04 -13.69 -10.13
C THR A 384 11.13 -12.85 -10.99
N ASN A 385 10.01 -12.36 -10.45
CA ASN A 385 9.06 -11.55 -11.23
C ASN A 385 9.26 -10.08 -10.90
N LEU A 386 9.48 -9.27 -11.92
CA LEU A 386 9.75 -7.84 -11.77
C LEU A 386 8.96 -7.02 -12.78
N MET A 387 8.39 -5.92 -12.33
CA MET A 387 7.86 -4.85 -13.16
C MET A 387 8.79 -3.63 -13.06
N ILE A 388 9.08 -3.02 -14.19
CA ILE A 388 9.75 -1.72 -14.29
C ILE A 388 8.84 -0.80 -15.09
N LYS A 389 8.46 0.32 -14.54
CA LYS A 389 7.76 1.38 -15.27
C LYS A 389 8.69 2.56 -15.46
N LYS A 390 8.81 3.03 -16.69
CA LYS A 390 9.57 4.21 -17.10
C LYS A 390 8.67 5.08 -17.95
N ASP A 391 8.42 6.30 -17.48
CA ASP A 391 7.44 7.19 -18.08
C ASP A 391 6.07 6.50 -18.24
N HIS A 392 5.55 6.35 -19.44
CA HIS A 392 4.28 5.65 -19.73
C HIS A 392 4.46 4.18 -20.13
N LEU A 393 5.70 3.71 -20.29
CA LEU A 393 5.98 2.32 -20.67
C LEU A 393 6.14 1.45 -19.42
N LYS A 394 5.46 0.32 -19.39
CA LYS A 394 5.48 -0.64 -18.29
C LYS A 394 5.93 -2.02 -18.78
N TYR A 395 7.13 -2.39 -18.41
CA TYR A 395 7.74 -3.67 -18.73
C TYR A 395 7.58 -4.64 -17.57
N GLN A 396 7.28 -5.89 -17.87
CA GLN A 396 7.13 -6.96 -16.90
C GLN A 396 7.95 -8.17 -17.34
N ASN A 397 8.69 -8.75 -16.40
CA ASN A 397 9.44 -9.99 -16.61
C ASN A 397 9.00 -11.04 -15.60
N TYR A 398 8.70 -12.24 -16.08
CA TYR A 398 8.20 -13.35 -15.28
C TYR A 398 9.18 -14.54 -15.32
N GLY A 399 9.95 -14.70 -14.23
CA GLY A 399 10.94 -15.76 -14.11
C GLY A 399 12.30 -15.42 -14.71
N VAL A 400 13.28 -16.26 -14.46
CA VAL A 400 14.67 -16.03 -14.88
C VAL A 400 14.83 -16.02 -16.41
N ASN A 401 14.15 -16.94 -17.10
CA ASN A 401 14.08 -17.00 -18.57
C ASN A 401 12.62 -16.81 -19.01
N GLY A 402 11.91 -15.90 -18.32
CA GLY A 402 10.48 -15.86 -18.37
C GLY A 402 9.90 -15.08 -19.53
N GLN A 403 8.60 -15.09 -19.57
CA GLN A 403 7.84 -14.30 -20.53
C GLN A 403 8.00 -12.81 -20.20
N GLU A 404 8.14 -12.02 -21.25
CA GLU A 404 8.21 -10.57 -21.17
C GLU A 404 6.90 -9.97 -21.69
N VAL A 405 6.46 -8.90 -21.04
CA VAL A 405 5.29 -8.13 -21.44
C VAL A 405 5.66 -6.66 -21.42
N LEU A 406 5.28 -5.93 -22.44
CA LEU A 406 5.40 -4.47 -22.49
C LEU A 406 4.03 -3.86 -22.74
N PHE A 407 3.60 -2.96 -21.85
CA PHE A 407 2.44 -2.12 -22.05
C PHE A 407 2.86 -0.68 -22.34
N ASP A 408 2.15 -0.04 -23.24
CA ASP A 408 2.19 1.40 -23.46
C ASP A 408 0.88 2.00 -22.92
N LEU A 409 0.93 2.59 -21.75
CA LEU A 409 -0.26 3.10 -21.05
C LEU A 409 -0.88 4.36 -21.68
N TYR A 410 -0.20 4.97 -22.68
CA TYR A 410 -0.81 6.03 -23.50
C TYR A 410 -1.66 5.46 -24.63
N ARG A 411 -1.19 4.36 -25.25
CA ARG A 411 -1.91 3.69 -26.34
C ARG A 411 -2.99 2.74 -25.84
N ASP A 412 -2.70 2.06 -24.75
CA ASP A 412 -3.56 1.03 -24.16
C ASP A 412 -3.55 1.14 -22.61
N PRO A 413 -4.27 2.12 -22.05
CA PRO A 413 -4.35 2.30 -20.61
C PRO A 413 -5.01 1.14 -19.87
N SER A 414 -5.73 0.26 -20.58
CA SER A 414 -6.39 -0.92 -20.03
C SER A 414 -5.53 -2.20 -20.11
N GLU A 415 -4.28 -2.10 -20.58
CA GLU A 415 -3.30 -3.20 -20.58
C GLU A 415 -3.78 -4.48 -21.30
N ASN A 416 -4.45 -4.32 -22.44
CA ASN A 416 -5.01 -5.41 -23.23
C ASN A 416 -4.08 -5.92 -24.34
N GLN A 417 -3.02 -5.18 -24.67
CA GLN A 417 -2.11 -5.52 -25.75
C GLN A 417 -0.65 -5.57 -25.26
N ASN A 418 0.03 -6.67 -25.56
CA ASN A 418 1.48 -6.79 -25.35
C ASN A 418 2.24 -6.22 -26.54
N PHE A 419 3.01 -5.16 -26.33
CA PHE A 419 3.82 -4.47 -27.35
C PHE A 419 5.28 -4.98 -27.43
N ILE A 420 5.64 -6.07 -26.75
CA ILE A 420 7.03 -6.51 -26.59
C ILE A 420 7.76 -6.80 -27.91
N ASP A 421 7.03 -7.27 -28.92
CA ASP A 421 7.57 -7.65 -30.24
C ASP A 421 7.36 -6.56 -31.31
N GLU A 422 6.77 -5.41 -30.97
CA GLU A 422 6.54 -4.35 -31.95
C GLU A 422 7.84 -3.59 -32.27
N PRO A 423 8.13 -3.30 -33.55
CA PRO A 423 9.38 -2.67 -33.98
C PRO A 423 9.65 -1.31 -33.34
N ASP A 424 8.60 -0.53 -33.06
CA ASP A 424 8.70 0.81 -32.47
C ASP A 424 9.26 0.81 -31.04
N TYR A 425 9.25 -0.33 -30.36
CA TYR A 425 9.68 -0.44 -28.96
C TYR A 425 11.01 -1.18 -28.78
N VAL A 426 11.73 -1.57 -29.83
CA VAL A 426 12.98 -2.34 -29.75
C VAL A 426 14.03 -1.69 -28.85
N GLU A 427 14.21 -0.37 -28.99
CA GLU A 427 15.16 0.37 -28.12
C GLU A 427 14.70 0.41 -26.67
N SER A 428 13.42 0.65 -26.43
CA SER A 428 12.83 0.65 -25.08
C SER A 428 12.94 -0.72 -24.42
N VAL A 429 12.64 -1.81 -25.13
CA VAL A 429 12.79 -3.18 -24.64
C VAL A 429 14.26 -3.48 -24.29
N SER A 430 15.20 -3.05 -25.14
CA SER A 430 16.64 -3.21 -24.86
C SER A 430 17.05 -2.48 -23.58
N TRP A 431 16.55 -1.26 -23.37
CA TRP A 431 16.78 -0.50 -22.16
C TRP A 431 16.21 -1.22 -20.91
N PHE A 432 14.96 -1.72 -21.00
CA PHE A 432 14.34 -2.44 -19.88
C PHE A 432 15.10 -3.72 -19.53
N ARG A 433 15.57 -4.49 -20.51
CA ARG A 433 16.38 -5.70 -20.29
C ARG A 433 17.72 -5.37 -19.61
N GLN A 434 18.35 -4.28 -20.02
CA GLN A 434 19.57 -3.80 -19.33
C GLN A 434 19.26 -3.37 -17.91
N ARG A 435 18.17 -2.64 -17.70
CA ARG A 435 17.75 -2.17 -16.38
C ARG A 435 17.41 -3.34 -15.46
N LEU A 436 16.71 -4.36 -15.98
CA LEU A 436 16.42 -5.59 -15.27
C LEU A 436 17.70 -6.26 -14.73
N SER A 437 18.74 -6.36 -15.55
CA SER A 437 20.06 -6.88 -15.13
C SER A 437 20.72 -6.03 -14.06
N GLN A 438 20.67 -4.71 -14.18
CA GLN A 438 21.19 -3.76 -13.18
C GLN A 438 20.47 -3.87 -11.84
N LEU A 439 19.22 -4.28 -11.83
CA LEU A 439 18.43 -4.57 -10.64
C LEU A 439 18.65 -5.98 -10.09
N GLY A 440 19.57 -6.73 -10.68
CA GLY A 440 19.93 -8.08 -10.26
C GLY A 440 18.86 -9.14 -10.62
N HIS A 441 18.09 -8.92 -11.70
CA HIS A 441 17.06 -9.83 -12.18
C HIS A 441 17.32 -10.28 -13.62
N GLY A 442 16.60 -11.33 -14.06
CA GLY A 442 16.71 -11.89 -15.40
C GLY A 442 17.94 -12.79 -15.59
N PRO A 443 18.16 -13.28 -16.84
CA PRO A 443 19.19 -14.30 -17.13
C PRO A 443 20.63 -13.79 -17.01
N ASN A 444 20.83 -12.47 -17.10
CA ASN A 444 22.14 -11.82 -17.02
C ASN A 444 22.37 -11.15 -15.67
N ALA A 445 21.54 -11.45 -14.66
CA ALA A 445 21.68 -10.89 -13.34
C ALA A 445 23.01 -11.29 -12.71
N ASP A 446 23.68 -10.36 -12.05
CA ASP A 446 24.82 -10.69 -11.20
C ASP A 446 24.33 -11.55 -10.03
N PRO A 447 24.78 -12.80 -9.90
CA PRO A 447 24.39 -13.66 -8.79
C PRO A 447 24.87 -13.13 -7.42
N ASN A 448 25.83 -12.22 -7.43
CA ASN A 448 26.37 -11.57 -6.24
C ASN A 448 25.81 -10.15 -6.05
N TYR A 449 24.75 -9.79 -6.79
CA TYR A 449 24.14 -8.48 -6.63
C TYR A 449 23.83 -8.19 -5.17
N VAL A 450 24.53 -7.20 -4.66
CA VAL A 450 24.24 -6.56 -3.37
C VAL A 450 24.01 -5.10 -3.68
N ASN A 451 22.90 -4.53 -3.26
CA ASN A 451 22.71 -3.11 -3.41
C ASN A 451 23.80 -2.37 -2.65
N ALA A 452 24.68 -1.69 -3.39
CA ALA A 452 25.82 -0.95 -2.83
C ALA A 452 25.41 0.19 -1.90
N GLY A 453 24.11 0.53 -1.86
CA GLY A 453 23.60 1.59 -1.01
C GLY A 453 23.39 1.19 0.45
N TYR A 454 23.30 -0.10 0.80
CA TYR A 454 23.06 -0.52 2.17
C TYR A 454 24.36 -0.87 2.87
N THR A 455 24.81 -0.03 3.81
CA THR A 455 26.00 -0.31 4.61
C THR A 455 25.63 -1.16 5.83
N SER A 456 26.53 -2.11 6.17
CA SER A 456 26.38 -3.03 7.32
C SER A 456 26.23 -2.32 8.68
N ASP A 457 26.51 -1.03 8.74
CA ASP A 457 26.45 -0.23 9.98
C ASP A 457 25.02 -0.02 10.50
N VAL A 458 24.00 -0.37 9.70
CA VAL A 458 22.59 -0.31 10.11
C VAL A 458 22.08 -1.66 10.63
N ARG A 459 22.90 -2.73 10.51
CA ARG A 459 22.55 -4.08 10.97
C ARG A 459 23.00 -4.37 12.40
N THR A 460 23.65 -3.42 13.10
CA THR A 460 24.08 -3.58 14.49
C THR A 460 23.19 -2.84 15.48
#